data_92c36d1f6e44a5755ec58e0eac9903da
#
_entry.id   92c36d1f6e44a5755ec58e0eac9903da
#
_cell.length_a   1.000
_cell.length_b   1.000
_cell.length_c   1.000
_cell.angle_alpha   90.00
_cell.angle_beta   90.00
_cell.angle_gamma   90.00
#
_symmetry.space_group_name_H-M   'P 1'
#
loop_
_entity.id
_entity.type
_entity.pdbx_description
1 polymer ?
#
loop_
_entity_poly.entity_id
_entity_poly.type
_entity_poly.pdbx_seq_one_letter_code
_entity_poly.pdbx_strand_id
1 'polypeptide(L)'
;MENRNNNPIAEEIIHNNPTGYGLFAGIGDNFNSAAQAICELADDAISNLRANSDDPDLSMTIVVSFENLGDAVEIGVVDGGTGITNLDSALTIACRDGAQTPLNEHGFGLKHALASCDSSPSQQWSIRTRTKKDAAANQYREVTAPYSMGTSEEDQPMKVFFYPGAGGLPYPTGTAVTVRCPMAKFQTVKPDRKAAQ
;
A
#
# COMPACT_ATOMS: atom_id res chain seq x y z
N MET A 1 -11.56 19.51 -4.61
CA MET A 1 -11.88 18.43 -5.58
C MET A 1 -11.01 18.67 -6.80
N GLU A 2 -9.85 18.05 -6.85
CA GLU A 2 -9.02 18.09 -8.06
C GLU A 2 -9.67 17.26 -9.15
N ASN A 3 -9.81 17.87 -10.31
CA ASN A 3 -10.43 17.28 -11.48
C ASN A 3 -9.54 16.13 -11.99
N ARG A 4 -9.89 14.89 -11.67
CA ARG A 4 -9.13 13.67 -12.01
C ARG A 4 -9.24 13.28 -13.50
N ASN A 5 -9.22 14.22 -14.40
CA ASN A 5 -9.11 13.99 -15.84
C ASN A 5 -7.64 13.84 -16.31
N ASN A 6 -6.75 13.39 -15.43
CA ASN A 6 -5.39 13.09 -15.82
C ASN A 6 -5.36 11.69 -16.44
N ASN A 7 -5.32 11.61 -17.75
CA ASN A 7 -4.99 10.36 -18.42
C ASN A 7 -3.53 9.98 -18.09
N PRO A 8 -3.26 8.69 -17.87
CA PRO A 8 -1.89 8.23 -17.67
C PRO A 8 -1.06 8.52 -18.91
N ILE A 9 0.19 8.93 -18.72
CA ILE A 9 1.14 9.22 -19.81
C ILE A 9 1.92 7.98 -20.23
N ALA A 10 1.97 6.95 -19.38
CA ALA A 10 2.57 5.66 -19.65
C ALA A 10 1.98 4.60 -18.72
N GLU A 11 2.15 3.33 -19.07
CA GLU A 11 1.85 2.18 -18.23
C GLU A 11 3.00 1.17 -18.26
N GLU A 12 3.16 0.42 -17.17
CA GLU A 12 4.09 -0.68 -17.03
C GLU A 12 3.34 -1.89 -16.46
N ILE A 13 3.65 -3.08 -16.94
CA ILE A 13 3.02 -4.31 -16.48
C ILE A 13 3.81 -4.88 -15.31
N ILE A 14 3.14 -5.27 -14.25
CA ILE A 14 3.71 -6.06 -13.17
C ILE A 14 3.75 -7.51 -13.63
N HIS A 15 4.95 -8.03 -13.83
CA HIS A 15 5.17 -9.34 -14.45
C HIS A 15 5.09 -10.51 -13.47
N ASN A 16 5.36 -10.26 -12.20
CA ASN A 16 5.29 -11.31 -11.19
C ASN A 16 3.85 -11.51 -10.79
N ASN A 17 3.21 -12.39 -11.54
CA ASN A 17 1.85 -12.76 -11.24
C ASN A 17 1.82 -13.48 -9.91
N PRO A 18 1.26 -12.91 -8.89
CA PRO A 18 1.09 -13.63 -7.66
C PRO A 18 0.01 -14.67 -7.87
N THR A 19 0.29 -15.77 -7.35
CA THR A 19 -0.61 -16.68 -6.73
C THR A 19 -2.04 -16.16 -6.64
N GLY A 20 -2.96 -16.95 -7.09
CA GLY A 20 -4.37 -16.57 -7.22
C GLY A 20 -5.01 -16.02 -5.94
N TYR A 21 -6.17 -15.44 -6.10
CA TYR A 21 -6.99 -14.80 -5.06
C TYR A 21 -7.00 -15.53 -3.71
N GLY A 22 -7.09 -16.86 -3.73
CA GLY A 22 -7.14 -17.65 -2.50
C GLY A 22 -5.92 -17.49 -1.59
N LEU A 23 -4.72 -17.31 -2.15
CA LEU A 23 -3.54 -17.05 -1.32
C LEU A 23 -3.55 -15.62 -0.77
N PHE A 24 -3.92 -14.64 -1.59
CA PHE A 24 -4.00 -13.26 -1.14
C PHE A 24 -5.06 -13.08 -0.04
N ALA A 25 -6.24 -13.69 -0.21
CA ALA A 25 -7.27 -13.73 0.82
C ALA A 25 -6.78 -14.43 2.10
N GLY A 26 -6.12 -15.58 1.96
CA GLY A 26 -5.56 -16.31 3.10
C GLY A 26 -4.46 -15.55 3.86
N ILE A 27 -3.68 -14.72 3.17
CA ILE A 27 -2.74 -13.79 3.80
C ILE A 27 -3.52 -12.74 4.61
N GLY A 28 -4.59 -12.17 4.05
CA GLY A 28 -5.43 -11.18 4.72
C GLY A 28 -6.13 -11.68 5.97
N ASP A 29 -6.49 -12.96 5.99
CA ASP A 29 -7.18 -13.59 7.14
C ASP A 29 -6.28 -13.75 8.38
N ASN A 30 -4.97 -13.64 8.23
CA ASN A 30 -4.03 -13.68 9.35
C ASN A 30 -4.09 -12.43 10.25
N PHE A 31 -4.59 -11.32 9.75
CA PHE A 31 -4.76 -10.11 10.55
C PHE A 31 -6.15 -10.02 11.18
N ASN A 32 -6.17 -9.92 12.49
CA ASN A 32 -7.42 -9.88 13.26
C ASN A 32 -7.99 -8.46 13.44
N SER A 33 -7.27 -7.43 13.00
CA SER A 33 -7.72 -6.04 13.18
C SER A 33 -7.06 -5.10 12.17
N ALA A 34 -7.75 -4.01 11.83
CA ALA A 34 -7.20 -2.93 11.03
C ALA A 34 -5.94 -2.29 11.65
N ALA A 35 -5.81 -2.34 12.97
CA ALA A 35 -4.64 -1.82 13.66
C ALA A 35 -3.33 -2.52 13.23
N GLN A 36 -3.37 -3.83 12.98
CA GLN A 36 -2.20 -4.56 12.49
C GLN A 36 -1.80 -4.08 11.08
N ALA A 37 -2.77 -3.89 10.19
CA ALA A 37 -2.51 -3.35 8.85
C ALA A 37 -1.88 -1.96 8.91
N ILE A 38 -2.38 -1.09 9.80
CA ILE A 38 -1.84 0.26 9.99
C ILE A 38 -0.38 0.18 10.50
N CYS A 39 -0.10 -0.71 11.45
CA CYS A 39 1.26 -0.90 11.96
C CYS A 39 2.22 -1.36 10.85
N GLU A 40 1.83 -2.32 10.02
CA GLU A 40 2.67 -2.78 8.91
C GLU A 40 2.99 -1.66 7.92
N LEU A 41 1.98 -0.87 7.53
CA LEU A 41 2.19 0.27 6.63
C LEU A 41 3.09 1.33 7.26
N ALA A 42 2.93 1.59 8.55
CA ALA A 42 3.77 2.53 9.27
C ALA A 42 5.22 2.00 9.44
N ASP A 43 5.38 0.71 9.71
CA ASP A 43 6.70 0.08 9.88
C ASP A 43 7.49 0.08 8.56
N ASP A 44 6.84 -0.16 7.43
CA ASP A 44 7.45 -0.05 6.10
C ASP A 44 7.93 1.40 5.85
N ALA A 45 7.10 2.40 6.16
CA ALA A 45 7.46 3.82 6.05
C ALA A 45 8.63 4.19 6.98
N ILE A 46 8.59 3.76 8.24
CA ILE A 46 9.68 3.98 9.22
C ILE A 46 10.98 3.35 8.73
N SER A 47 10.91 2.12 8.22
CA SER A 47 12.08 1.41 7.72
C SER A 47 12.74 2.15 6.55
N ASN A 48 11.93 2.64 5.60
CA ASN A 48 12.43 3.43 4.48
C ASN A 48 13.11 4.72 4.95
N LEU A 49 12.45 5.49 5.82
CA LEU A 49 12.99 6.74 6.35
C LEU A 49 14.29 6.53 7.15
N ARG A 50 14.35 5.50 8.01
CA ARG A 50 15.55 5.18 8.79
C ARG A 50 16.71 4.76 7.91
N ALA A 51 16.47 3.92 6.91
CA ALA A 51 17.51 3.45 6.00
C ALA A 51 18.11 4.58 5.15
N ASN A 52 17.42 5.71 5.03
CA ASN A 52 17.81 6.84 4.21
C ASN A 52 17.89 8.15 5.02
N SER A 53 18.10 8.06 6.34
CA SER A 53 18.07 9.22 7.25
C SER A 53 19.13 10.28 6.96
N ASP A 54 20.20 9.92 6.26
CA ASP A 54 21.28 10.82 5.88
C ASP A 54 20.99 11.62 4.59
N ASP A 55 19.87 11.33 3.92
CA ASP A 55 19.46 12.07 2.71
C ASP A 55 18.71 13.36 3.12
N PRO A 56 19.32 14.55 2.92
CA PRO A 56 18.74 15.82 3.37
C PRO A 56 17.51 16.25 2.56
N ASP A 57 17.25 15.62 1.41
CA ASP A 57 16.11 15.93 0.55
C ASP A 57 14.83 15.23 1.00
N LEU A 58 14.92 14.28 1.94
CA LEU A 58 13.76 13.55 2.42
C LEU A 58 13.05 14.27 3.57
N SER A 59 11.74 14.14 3.60
CA SER A 59 10.94 14.56 4.75
C SER A 59 10.78 13.39 5.72
N MET A 60 11.39 13.49 6.90
CA MET A 60 11.31 12.49 7.96
C MET A 60 9.93 12.48 8.64
N THR A 61 8.87 12.46 7.84
CA THR A 61 7.49 12.59 8.30
C THR A 61 6.64 11.46 7.76
N ILE A 62 5.79 10.92 8.64
CA ILE A 62 4.74 9.97 8.29
C ILE A 62 3.41 10.56 8.74
N VAL A 63 2.43 10.56 7.86
CA VAL A 63 1.07 11.01 8.14
C VAL A 63 0.15 9.81 8.04
N VAL A 64 -0.60 9.53 9.10
CA VAL A 64 -1.67 8.53 9.10
C VAL A 64 -2.99 9.26 9.14
N SER A 65 -3.89 8.95 8.22
CA SER A 65 -5.21 9.57 8.11
C SER A 65 -6.32 8.53 8.11
N PHE A 66 -7.48 8.96 8.56
CA PHE A 66 -8.69 8.14 8.61
C PHE A 66 -9.87 8.94 8.08
N GLU A 67 -10.62 8.36 7.15
CA GLU A 67 -11.86 8.93 6.66
C GLU A 67 -13.01 7.93 6.87
N ASN A 68 -14.06 8.35 7.56
CA ASN A 68 -15.24 7.53 7.78
C ASN A 68 -16.17 7.66 6.55
N LEU A 69 -16.36 6.55 5.83
CA LEU A 69 -17.22 6.47 4.65
C LEU A 69 -18.61 5.87 4.96
N GLY A 70 -18.91 5.62 6.25
CA GLY A 70 -20.16 5.01 6.72
C GLY A 70 -20.04 3.50 6.90
N ASP A 71 -19.96 2.74 5.84
CA ASP A 71 -19.80 1.27 5.85
C ASP A 71 -18.34 0.80 5.91
N ALA A 72 -17.43 1.72 5.65
CA ALA A 72 -15.98 1.49 5.66
C ALA A 72 -15.21 2.68 6.26
N VAL A 73 -13.97 2.44 6.63
CA VAL A 73 -12.98 3.48 6.94
C VAL A 73 -11.90 3.45 5.89
N GLU A 74 -11.64 4.57 5.26
CA GLU A 74 -10.45 4.75 4.44
C GLU A 74 -9.26 5.12 5.33
N ILE A 75 -8.19 4.35 5.22
CA ILE A 75 -6.95 4.52 5.98
C ILE A 75 -5.88 4.93 4.98
N GLY A 76 -5.24 6.07 5.22
CA GLY A 76 -4.12 6.56 4.44
C GLY A 76 -2.84 6.59 5.28
N VAL A 77 -1.74 6.09 4.72
CA VAL A 77 -0.39 6.25 5.28
C VAL A 77 0.47 6.89 4.21
N VAL A 78 1.03 8.05 4.53
CA VAL A 78 1.87 8.84 3.61
C VAL A 78 3.22 9.07 4.27
N ASP A 79 4.30 8.78 3.56
CA ASP A 79 5.66 9.08 3.97
C ASP A 79 6.36 10.05 3.01
N GLY A 80 7.35 10.76 3.52
CA GLY A 80 8.24 11.64 2.76
C GLY A 80 9.58 11.00 2.42
N GLY A 81 9.61 9.69 2.25
CA GLY A 81 10.81 8.90 1.97
C GLY A 81 11.23 8.89 0.50
N THR A 82 11.97 7.87 0.10
CA THR A 82 12.56 7.76 -1.25
C THR A 82 11.55 7.41 -2.35
N GLY A 83 10.34 7.00 -1.98
CA GLY A 83 9.40 6.35 -2.87
C GLY A 83 9.78 4.88 -3.16
N ILE A 84 8.87 4.14 -3.76
CA ILE A 84 9.08 2.74 -4.14
C ILE A 84 9.72 2.70 -5.54
N THR A 85 10.95 2.22 -5.64
CA THR A 85 11.66 2.14 -6.91
C THR A 85 11.09 1.05 -7.81
N ASN A 86 10.85 -0.13 -7.24
CA ASN A 86 10.35 -1.30 -7.97
C ASN A 86 9.01 -1.76 -7.38
N LEU A 87 7.90 -1.34 -8.00
CA LEU A 87 6.55 -1.72 -7.58
C LEU A 87 6.25 -3.21 -7.84
N ASP A 88 6.89 -3.81 -8.85
CA ASP A 88 6.75 -5.24 -9.12
C ASP A 88 7.25 -6.07 -7.94
N SER A 89 8.47 -5.81 -7.49
CA SER A 89 9.02 -6.46 -6.28
C SER A 89 8.24 -6.12 -5.02
N ALA A 90 7.81 -4.87 -4.86
CA ALA A 90 7.04 -4.45 -3.69
C ALA A 90 5.69 -5.17 -3.57
N LEU A 91 5.08 -5.55 -4.69
CA LEU A 91 3.80 -6.24 -4.74
C LEU A 91 3.91 -7.76 -4.88
N THR A 92 5.06 -8.29 -5.26
CA THR A 92 5.29 -9.74 -5.32
C THR A 92 5.41 -10.33 -3.93
N ILE A 93 4.62 -11.38 -3.66
CA ILE A 93 4.64 -12.08 -2.36
C ILE A 93 6.01 -12.73 -2.15
N ALA A 94 6.55 -12.59 -0.94
CA ALA A 94 7.86 -13.09 -0.52
C ALA A 94 9.06 -12.50 -1.33
N CYS A 95 8.85 -11.49 -2.16
CA CYS A 95 9.95 -10.76 -2.77
C CYS A 95 10.54 -9.77 -1.75
N ARG A 96 11.87 -9.73 -1.69
CA ARG A 96 12.63 -8.90 -0.77
C ARG A 96 13.53 -7.98 -1.59
N ASP A 97 12.99 -6.85 -2.03
CA ASP A 97 13.79 -5.77 -2.58
C ASP A 97 13.97 -4.68 -1.51
N GLY A 98 15.20 -4.43 -1.12
CA GLY A 98 15.53 -3.37 -0.20
C GLY A 98 16.36 -3.81 1.02
N ALA A 99 16.74 -2.85 1.84
CA ALA A 99 17.49 -3.10 3.07
C ALA A 99 16.64 -3.94 4.03
N GLN A 100 17.18 -5.08 4.45
CA GLN A 100 16.56 -5.87 5.51
C GLN A 100 16.68 -5.10 6.83
N THR A 101 15.54 -4.76 7.39
CA THR A 101 15.46 -4.19 8.74
C THR A 101 14.68 -5.16 9.64
N PRO A 102 14.83 -5.08 10.97
CA PRO A 102 14.00 -5.88 11.89
C PRO A 102 12.49 -5.64 11.71
N LEU A 103 12.09 -4.52 11.10
CA LEU A 103 10.69 -4.18 10.83
C LEU A 103 10.19 -4.72 9.48
N ASN A 104 11.08 -5.18 8.60
CA ASN A 104 10.73 -5.71 7.27
C ASN A 104 11.51 -7.01 6.98
N GLU A 105 11.38 -7.99 7.88
CA GLU A 105 12.16 -9.25 7.79
C GLU A 105 11.71 -10.14 6.64
N HIS A 106 10.45 -10.11 6.25
CA HIS A 106 9.84 -11.14 5.42
C HIS A 106 9.27 -10.64 4.08
N GLY A 107 9.22 -9.33 3.85
CA GLY A 107 8.66 -8.74 2.63
C GLY A 107 7.15 -8.96 2.45
N PHE A 108 6.43 -9.21 3.55
CA PHE A 108 4.98 -9.45 3.55
C PHE A 108 4.16 -8.26 4.03
N GLY A 109 4.72 -7.30 4.77
CA GLY A 109 4.01 -6.26 5.49
C GLY A 109 2.99 -5.51 4.63
N LEU A 110 3.45 -4.88 3.54
CA LEU A 110 2.57 -4.16 2.62
C LEU A 110 1.45 -5.07 2.08
N LYS A 111 1.78 -6.29 1.63
CA LYS A 111 0.80 -7.22 1.06
C LYS A 111 -0.22 -7.68 2.09
N HIS A 112 0.24 -7.95 3.32
CA HIS A 112 -0.65 -8.27 4.44
C HIS A 112 -1.60 -7.12 4.74
N ALA A 113 -1.10 -5.88 4.78
CA ALA A 113 -1.91 -4.71 5.02
C ALA A 113 -2.98 -4.52 3.93
N LEU A 114 -2.59 -4.64 2.65
CA LEU A 114 -3.52 -4.54 1.53
C LEU A 114 -4.61 -5.62 1.59
N ALA A 115 -4.23 -6.88 1.87
CA ALA A 115 -5.14 -8.02 1.91
C ALA A 115 -6.04 -8.02 3.14
N SER A 116 -5.54 -7.57 4.30
CA SER A 116 -6.26 -7.68 5.56
C SER A 116 -7.39 -6.68 5.74
N CYS A 117 -7.27 -5.52 5.12
CA CYS A 117 -8.33 -4.50 5.22
C CYS A 117 -9.58 -4.94 4.49
N ASP A 118 -9.44 -5.41 3.27
CA ASP A 118 -10.55 -5.96 2.51
C ASP A 118 -10.06 -7.15 1.68
N SER A 119 -10.45 -8.34 2.07
CA SER A 119 -10.12 -9.59 1.37
C SER A 119 -11.13 -9.95 0.27
N SER A 120 -12.10 -9.09 -0.02
CA SER A 120 -13.08 -9.32 -1.08
C SER A 120 -12.48 -9.14 -2.47
N PRO A 121 -13.07 -9.74 -3.52
CA PRO A 121 -12.66 -9.50 -4.90
C PRO A 121 -12.77 -8.03 -5.34
N SER A 122 -13.61 -7.26 -4.64
CA SER A 122 -13.81 -5.83 -4.88
C SER A 122 -12.88 -4.93 -4.06
N GLN A 123 -11.78 -5.47 -3.53
CA GLN A 123 -10.81 -4.69 -2.76
C GLN A 123 -10.60 -3.28 -3.32
N GLN A 124 -10.49 -2.33 -2.40
CA GLN A 124 -10.21 -0.95 -2.74
C GLN A 124 -8.98 -0.48 -1.99
N TRP A 125 -7.89 -0.40 -2.71
CA TRP A 125 -6.64 0.19 -2.24
C TRP A 125 -5.93 0.88 -3.40
N SER A 126 -5.04 1.79 -3.06
CA SER A 126 -4.14 2.40 -4.03
C SER A 126 -2.78 2.66 -3.41
N ILE A 127 -1.75 2.62 -4.23
CA ILE A 127 -0.40 3.04 -3.89
C ILE A 127 -0.01 4.12 -4.88
N ARG A 128 0.30 5.31 -4.39
CA ARG A 128 0.94 6.37 -5.16
C ARG A 128 2.36 6.54 -4.66
N THR A 129 3.31 6.59 -5.57
CA THR A 129 4.72 6.72 -5.21
C THR A 129 5.46 7.63 -6.17
N ARG A 130 6.44 8.32 -5.63
CA ARG A 130 7.27 9.27 -6.36
C ARG A 130 8.70 9.17 -5.88
N THR A 131 9.58 8.68 -6.74
CA THR A 131 11.03 8.66 -6.50
C THR A 131 11.69 9.97 -6.96
N LYS A 132 12.98 10.17 -6.68
CA LYS A 132 13.75 11.30 -7.23
C LYS A 132 13.72 11.31 -8.77
N LYS A 133 13.74 10.14 -9.41
CA LYS A 133 13.62 10.01 -10.87
C LYS A 133 12.24 10.47 -11.35
N ASP A 134 11.19 10.06 -10.67
CA ASP A 134 9.82 10.48 -10.99
C ASP A 134 9.65 11.99 -10.78
N ALA A 135 10.22 12.52 -9.71
CA ALA A 135 10.19 13.95 -9.41
C ALA A 135 10.90 14.79 -10.50
N ALA A 136 12.06 14.34 -10.96
CA ALA A 136 12.80 14.98 -12.05
C ALA A 136 12.02 14.96 -13.37
N ALA A 137 11.22 13.93 -13.62
CA ALA A 137 10.34 13.81 -14.79
C ALA A 137 8.96 14.51 -14.57
N ASN A 138 8.74 15.17 -13.44
CA ASN A 138 7.47 15.75 -13.05
C ASN A 138 6.29 14.78 -13.17
N GLN A 139 6.46 13.57 -12.65
CA GLN A 139 5.45 12.52 -12.67
C GLN A 139 5.37 11.81 -11.32
N TYR A 140 4.33 11.01 -11.14
CA TYR A 140 4.21 10.00 -10.09
C TYR A 140 3.69 8.69 -10.69
N ARG A 141 3.83 7.61 -9.94
CA ARG A 141 3.32 6.29 -10.33
C ARG A 141 2.18 5.90 -9.41
N GLU A 142 1.17 5.26 -9.97
CA GLU A 142 0.02 4.76 -9.23
C GLU A 142 -0.29 3.32 -9.63
N VAL A 143 -0.59 2.51 -8.64
CA VAL A 143 -1.17 1.18 -8.82
C VAL A 143 -2.39 1.08 -7.92
N THR A 144 -3.46 0.47 -8.43
CA THR A 144 -4.74 0.35 -7.72
C THR A 144 -5.24 -1.08 -7.73
N ALA A 145 -6.12 -1.40 -6.79
CA ALA A 145 -6.92 -2.62 -6.83
C ALA A 145 -7.83 -2.64 -8.08
N PRO A 146 -8.33 -3.81 -8.47
CA PRO A 146 -8.09 -5.09 -7.82
C PRO A 146 -6.66 -5.58 -8.06
N TYR A 147 -6.15 -6.31 -7.11
CA TYR A 147 -4.98 -7.13 -7.34
C TYR A 147 -5.40 -8.15 -8.41
N SER A 148 -4.73 -8.16 -9.57
CA SER A 148 -5.05 -9.11 -10.64
C SER A 148 -4.80 -10.52 -10.13
N MET A 149 -5.87 -11.19 -9.80
CA MET A 149 -5.81 -12.44 -9.07
C MET A 149 -6.18 -13.55 -10.01
N GLY A 150 -5.17 -14.09 -10.67
CA GLY A 150 -5.26 -15.16 -11.62
C GLY A 150 -6.16 -16.32 -11.23
N THR A 151 -7.44 -16.20 -11.50
CA THR A 151 -8.42 -17.29 -11.33
C THR A 151 -9.20 -17.57 -12.60
N SER A 152 -9.03 -16.78 -13.64
CA SER A 152 -9.71 -17.00 -14.92
C SER A 152 -8.82 -16.64 -16.12
N GLU A 153 -9.18 -17.10 -17.29
CA GLU A 153 -8.52 -16.76 -18.56
C GLU A 153 -8.59 -15.26 -18.90
N GLU A 154 -9.37 -14.48 -18.13
CA GLU A 154 -9.55 -13.04 -18.29
C GLU A 154 -8.65 -12.20 -17.39
N ASP A 155 -7.75 -12.83 -16.65
CA ASP A 155 -6.88 -12.11 -15.71
C ASP A 155 -5.99 -11.11 -16.41
N GLN A 156 -6.27 -9.86 -16.15
CA GLN A 156 -5.43 -8.77 -16.61
C GLN A 156 -4.24 -8.62 -15.66
N PRO A 157 -3.02 -8.50 -16.18
CA PRO A 157 -1.87 -8.22 -15.35
C PRO A 157 -2.07 -6.87 -14.64
N MET A 158 -1.59 -6.78 -13.41
CA MET A 158 -1.58 -5.51 -12.69
C MET A 158 -0.73 -4.50 -13.45
N LYS A 159 -1.20 -3.27 -13.54
CA LYS A 159 -0.51 -2.19 -14.24
C LYS A 159 -0.14 -1.08 -13.28
N VAL A 160 1.04 -0.54 -13.47
CA VAL A 160 1.48 0.72 -12.89
C VAL A 160 1.24 1.81 -13.92
N PHE A 161 0.50 2.82 -13.53
CA PHE A 161 0.24 3.98 -14.38
C PHE A 161 1.11 5.15 -13.98
N PHE A 162 1.61 5.86 -14.97
CA PHE A 162 2.38 7.07 -14.79
C PHE A 162 1.50 8.28 -15.08
N TYR A 163 1.48 9.21 -14.16
CA TYR A 163 0.69 10.43 -14.26
C TYR A 163 1.56 11.67 -14.09
N PRO A 164 1.20 12.80 -14.72
CA PRO A 164 1.94 14.04 -14.55
C PRO A 164 1.73 14.64 -13.16
N GLY A 165 2.72 15.36 -12.66
CA GLY A 165 2.64 16.10 -11.41
C GLY A 165 3.07 15.29 -10.18
N ALA A 166 2.57 15.69 -9.01
CA ALA A 166 2.98 15.14 -7.72
C ALA A 166 2.01 14.09 -7.15
N GLY A 167 0.86 13.87 -7.76
CA GLY A 167 -0.11 12.85 -7.30
C GLY A 167 -0.77 13.13 -5.95
N GLY A 168 -0.82 14.41 -5.53
CA GLY A 168 -1.33 14.78 -4.20
C GLY A 168 -0.39 14.40 -3.04
N LEU A 169 0.84 13.94 -3.33
CA LEU A 169 1.87 13.74 -2.32
C LEU A 169 2.31 15.10 -1.75
N PRO A 170 2.34 15.30 -0.43
CA PRO A 170 2.72 16.56 0.18
C PRO A 170 4.24 16.80 0.15
N TYR A 171 5.01 15.81 -0.25
CA TYR A 171 6.48 15.84 -0.30
C TYR A 171 7.00 15.68 -1.73
N PRO A 172 8.24 16.13 -2.02
CA PRO A 172 8.86 15.96 -3.33
C PRO A 172 8.99 14.50 -3.77
N THR A 173 9.26 13.60 -2.81
CA THR A 173 9.33 12.14 -2.97
C THR A 173 8.57 11.46 -1.85
N GLY A 174 8.26 10.18 -1.99
CA GLY A 174 7.60 9.41 -0.95
C GLY A 174 6.55 8.45 -1.50
N THR A 175 5.79 7.89 -0.57
CA THR A 175 4.73 6.93 -0.89
C THR A 175 3.46 7.29 -0.12
N ALA A 176 2.32 7.14 -0.77
CA ALA A 176 1.01 7.16 -0.15
C ALA A 176 0.32 5.82 -0.41
N VAL A 177 0.00 5.11 0.63
CA VAL A 177 -0.82 3.90 0.58
C VAL A 177 -2.18 4.22 1.15
N THR A 178 -3.22 3.93 0.40
CA THR A 178 -4.61 4.07 0.85
C THR A 178 -5.30 2.73 0.79
N VAL A 179 -5.93 2.33 1.87
CA VAL A 179 -6.72 1.09 1.95
C VAL A 179 -8.10 1.39 2.49
N ARG A 180 -9.12 0.72 1.96
CA ARG A 180 -10.47 0.80 2.47
C ARG A 180 -10.76 -0.45 3.30
N CYS A 181 -11.08 -0.25 4.57
CA CYS A 181 -11.35 -1.30 5.53
C CYS A 181 -12.83 -1.30 5.91
N PRO A 182 -13.56 -2.41 5.75
CA PRO A 182 -14.94 -2.51 6.22
C PRO A 182 -15.07 -2.12 7.69
N MET A 183 -16.09 -1.33 8.04
CA MET A 183 -16.30 -0.84 9.41
C MET A 183 -16.33 -1.98 10.44
N ALA A 184 -16.86 -3.14 10.07
CA ALA A 184 -16.90 -4.31 10.93
C ALA A 184 -15.50 -4.81 11.33
N LYS A 185 -14.52 -4.78 10.41
CA LYS A 185 -13.11 -5.12 10.72
C LYS A 185 -12.42 -4.03 11.54
N PHE A 186 -12.76 -2.77 11.30
CA PHE A 186 -12.18 -1.64 12.02
C PHE A 186 -12.62 -1.60 13.49
N GLN A 187 -13.88 -1.96 13.76
CA GLN A 187 -14.47 -1.95 15.09
C GLN A 187 -14.25 -3.24 15.89
N THR A 188 -13.54 -4.22 15.39
CA THR A 188 -13.34 -5.50 16.08
C THR A 188 -12.48 -5.29 17.33
N VAL A 189 -13.13 -4.93 18.42
CA VAL A 189 -12.61 -5.04 19.78
C VAL A 189 -12.82 -6.49 20.21
N LYS A 190 -11.75 -7.25 20.45
CA LYS A 190 -11.89 -8.58 21.06
C LYS A 190 -12.67 -8.42 22.35
N PRO A 191 -13.78 -9.12 22.57
CA PRO A 191 -14.45 -9.09 23.87
C PRO A 191 -13.46 -9.50 24.94
N ASP A 192 -13.38 -8.68 25.98
CA ASP A 192 -12.50 -8.91 27.12
C ASP A 192 -12.76 -10.32 27.69
N ARG A 193 -11.77 -11.21 27.62
CA ARG A 193 -11.88 -12.59 28.17
C ARG A 193 -12.04 -12.64 29.69
N LYS A 194 -12.15 -11.50 30.36
CA LYS A 194 -12.27 -11.39 31.82
C LYS A 194 -13.71 -11.40 32.37
N ALA A 195 -14.73 -11.48 31.53
CA ALA A 195 -16.13 -11.52 31.98
C ALA A 195 -16.70 -12.95 32.11
N ALA A 196 -15.87 -13.97 32.15
CA ALA A 196 -16.29 -15.37 32.35
C ALA A 196 -15.52 -16.00 33.52
N GLN A 197 -15.74 -15.46 34.73
CA GLN A 197 -15.49 -16.14 36.01
C GLN A 197 -16.64 -15.83 36.97
#